data_1b0450a7d478a07a390d6ba8c1c8055e
#
_entry.id   1b0450a7d478a07a390d6ba8c1c8055e
#
_cell.length_a   1.000
_cell.length_b   1.000
_cell.length_c   1.000
_cell.angle_alpha   90.00
_cell.angle_beta   90.00
_cell.angle_gamma   90.00
#
_symmetry.space_group_name_H-M   'P 1'
#
loop_
_entity.id
_entity.type
_entity.pdbx_description
1 polymer ?
#
loop_
_entity_poly.entity_id
_entity_poly.type
_entity_poly.pdbx_seq_one_letter_code
_entity_poly.pdbx_strand_id
1 'polypeptide(L)'
;MEGKDNVHEADFKEVHGNNARPPKMKVSKNLIGLIGILVIAFIVVKSGFYKLDSGYHAVVTRFGEVHHVETEEGFKFKIPVIDNAIKVNVEKRHKMEYGYRTHVEGDETRAPEYKDYNLESLVIVEATGDNSSLILTELIITYKINDAVSYLFNVDDVEGTVRLALESVLRDTVAKHTRDQALLEKQVIDTAIMPALQKKLNGYGTGVLVTEVKTQNNTLLPSVEEAYRQVEQSNQIKNSRLEQAQKYRNTVIPAAAAEATAVIESAKSYKANVLANARSEVAQFNALYSEYIINPDIVKEQYYIETMIEFLKNNNIVIDGTSGEGIYKFYNMTEDNSIPEETKEKIAEKIVTTEKVEEEKDNE
;
A
#
# COMPACT_ATOMS: atom_id res chain seq x y z
N MET A 1 -40.96 -31.36 97.21
CA MET A 1 -39.72 -30.76 97.74
C MET A 1 -39.39 -29.61 96.81
N GLU A 2 -40.03 -28.51 97.01
CA GLU A 2 -39.82 -27.32 97.85
C GLU A 2 -38.36 -26.83 97.79
N GLY A 3 -38.15 -25.72 97.11
CA GLY A 3 -37.00 -24.87 97.11
C GLY A 3 -37.44 -23.49 96.74
N LYS A 4 -37.78 -22.68 97.80
CA LYS A 4 -38.08 -21.28 97.70
C LYS A 4 -36.84 -20.47 97.43
N ASP A 5 -36.79 -19.77 96.28
CA ASP A 5 -35.75 -18.74 96.04
C ASP A 5 -36.29 -17.38 96.38
N ASN A 6 -35.63 -16.75 97.37
CA ASN A 6 -35.87 -15.39 97.80
C ASN A 6 -35.35 -14.39 96.79
N VAL A 7 -36.24 -13.68 96.16
CA VAL A 7 -35.90 -12.52 95.30
C VAL A 7 -35.75 -11.32 96.29
N HIS A 8 -34.53 -10.83 96.41
CA HIS A 8 -34.22 -9.54 97.06
C HIS A 8 -34.71 -8.39 96.14
N GLU A 9 -35.74 -7.68 96.60
CA GLU A 9 -36.11 -6.40 96.01
C GLU A 9 -34.96 -5.40 96.21
N ALA A 10 -34.34 -4.99 95.11
CA ALA A 10 -33.36 -3.89 95.13
C ALA A 10 -34.15 -2.57 95.11
N ASP A 11 -33.99 -1.85 96.21
CA ASP A 11 -34.56 -0.54 96.43
C ASP A 11 -33.94 0.47 95.44
N PHE A 12 -34.63 0.82 94.34
CA PHE A 12 -34.19 1.86 93.43
C PHE A 12 -34.52 3.24 94.06
N LYS A 13 -33.48 3.84 94.62
CA LYS A 13 -33.51 5.26 94.91
C LYS A 13 -33.65 6.06 93.62
N GLU A 14 -34.77 6.69 93.39
CA GLU A 14 -34.97 7.74 92.39
C GLU A 14 -33.93 8.84 92.57
N VAL A 15 -32.95 8.84 91.63
CA VAL A 15 -32.06 9.98 91.50
C VAL A 15 -32.83 11.08 90.78
N HIS A 16 -33.23 12.05 91.54
CA HIS A 16 -33.77 13.32 91.00
C HIS A 16 -32.70 13.94 90.11
N GLY A 17 -32.83 13.70 88.81
CA GLY A 17 -32.02 14.39 87.79
C GLY A 17 -32.33 15.90 87.85
N ASN A 18 -31.34 16.63 88.29
CA ASN A 18 -31.36 18.08 88.23
C ASN A 18 -31.42 18.45 86.73
N ASN A 19 -32.61 18.77 86.24
CA ASN A 19 -32.83 19.36 84.93
C ASN A 19 -32.24 20.80 84.97
N ALA A 20 -30.89 20.83 84.85
CA ALA A 20 -30.21 22.07 84.50
C ALA A 20 -30.58 22.43 83.08
N ARG A 21 -31.55 23.22 82.86
CA ARG A 21 -31.84 23.81 81.53
C ARG A 21 -30.58 24.53 81.09
N PRO A 22 -30.08 24.21 79.88
CA PRO A 22 -28.92 24.89 79.36
C PRO A 22 -29.17 26.40 79.35
N PRO A 23 -28.17 27.17 79.69
CA PRO A 23 -28.32 28.64 79.74
C PRO A 23 -28.78 29.12 78.37
N LYS A 24 -29.94 29.74 78.31
CA LYS A 24 -30.40 30.43 77.10
C LYS A 24 -29.45 31.60 76.88
N MET A 25 -28.42 31.33 76.08
CA MET A 25 -27.55 32.38 75.53
C MET A 25 -28.46 33.36 74.78
N LYS A 26 -28.65 34.52 75.29
CA LYS A 26 -29.33 35.66 74.65
C LYS A 26 -28.33 36.12 73.53
N VAL A 27 -28.32 35.42 72.38
CA VAL A 27 -27.56 35.90 71.27
C VAL A 27 -28.19 37.18 70.77
N SER A 28 -27.46 38.26 70.87
CA SER A 28 -27.89 39.58 70.40
C SER A 28 -28.31 39.47 68.93
N LYS A 29 -29.45 40.05 68.56
CA LYS A 29 -29.90 40.06 67.15
C LYS A 29 -28.83 40.63 66.21
N ASN A 30 -27.98 41.52 66.66
CA ASN A 30 -26.85 42.08 65.92
C ASN A 30 -25.73 41.05 65.72
N LEU A 31 -25.49 40.11 66.66
CA LEU A 31 -24.50 39.06 66.53
C LEU A 31 -24.96 37.99 65.52
N ILE A 32 -26.26 37.68 65.47
CA ILE A 32 -26.86 36.80 64.52
C ILE A 32 -26.73 37.39 63.07
N GLY A 33 -27.00 38.71 62.96
CA GLY A 33 -26.82 39.41 61.68
C GLY A 33 -25.38 39.45 61.25
N LEU A 34 -24.42 39.66 62.16
CA LEU A 34 -22.98 39.68 61.84
C LEU A 34 -22.48 38.28 61.42
N ILE A 35 -22.94 37.20 62.10
CA ILE A 35 -22.63 35.82 61.72
C ILE A 35 -23.24 35.50 60.34
N GLY A 36 -24.47 35.93 60.07
CA GLY A 36 -25.13 35.79 58.79
C GLY A 36 -24.34 36.45 57.63
N ILE A 37 -23.86 37.68 57.87
CA ILE A 37 -23.01 38.39 56.86
C ILE A 37 -21.67 37.67 56.66
N LEU A 38 -21.03 37.18 57.76
CA LEU A 38 -19.78 36.42 57.65
C LEU A 38 -19.94 35.08 56.84
N VAL A 39 -21.06 34.41 57.13
CA VAL A 39 -21.37 33.16 56.37
C VAL A 39 -21.61 33.45 54.88
N ILE A 40 -22.37 34.51 54.58
CA ILE A 40 -22.59 34.97 53.22
C ILE A 40 -21.27 35.37 52.56
N ALA A 41 -20.45 36.16 53.24
CA ALA A 41 -19.13 36.55 52.75
C ALA A 41 -18.22 35.33 52.48
N PHE A 42 -18.23 34.31 53.33
CA PHE A 42 -17.47 33.08 53.18
C PHE A 42 -17.95 32.26 51.98
N ILE A 43 -19.27 32.15 51.78
CA ILE A 43 -19.85 31.46 50.61
C ILE A 43 -19.46 32.19 49.33
N VAL A 44 -19.54 33.51 49.31
CA VAL A 44 -19.17 34.35 48.18
C VAL A 44 -17.68 34.15 47.82
N VAL A 45 -16.79 34.23 48.82
CA VAL A 45 -15.34 34.02 48.61
C VAL A 45 -15.07 32.61 48.11
N LYS A 46 -15.68 31.59 48.72
CA LYS A 46 -15.49 30.20 48.28
C LYS A 46 -16.02 29.94 46.86
N SER A 47 -17.10 30.60 46.45
CA SER A 47 -17.66 30.52 45.08
C SER A 47 -16.85 31.29 44.04
N GLY A 48 -15.93 32.17 44.48
CA GLY A 48 -15.06 32.94 43.58
C GLY A 48 -13.86 32.20 43.07
N PHE A 49 -13.44 31.13 43.76
CA PHE A 49 -12.26 30.34 43.31
C PHE A 49 -12.68 29.23 42.39
N TYR A 50 -11.94 29.08 41.27
CA TYR A 50 -12.06 27.94 40.37
C TYR A 50 -10.66 27.43 39.98
N LYS A 51 -10.55 26.14 39.74
CA LYS A 51 -9.33 25.52 39.26
C LYS A 51 -9.39 25.44 37.74
N LEU A 52 -8.32 25.88 37.07
CA LEU A 52 -8.10 25.70 35.66
C LEU A 52 -7.09 24.55 35.49
N ASP A 53 -7.52 23.48 34.82
CA ASP A 53 -6.68 22.33 34.56
C ASP A 53 -5.83 22.59 33.31
N SER A 54 -4.70 21.85 33.18
CA SER A 54 -3.82 21.93 32.00
C SER A 54 -4.58 21.62 30.74
N GLY A 55 -4.30 22.35 29.66
CA GLY A 55 -4.99 22.20 28.37
C GLY A 55 -6.37 22.88 28.28
N TYR A 56 -6.78 23.59 29.32
CA TYR A 56 -8.01 24.39 29.29
C TYR A 56 -7.71 25.87 29.30
N HIS A 57 -8.43 26.63 28.49
CA HIS A 57 -8.54 28.09 28.64
C HIS A 57 -9.88 28.44 29.28
N ALA A 58 -9.88 29.43 30.14
CA ALA A 58 -11.11 29.94 30.74
C ALA A 58 -11.43 31.34 30.19
N VAL A 59 -12.53 31.45 29.51
CA VAL A 59 -13.07 32.75 29.07
C VAL A 59 -13.94 33.30 30.18
N VAL A 60 -13.51 34.39 30.80
CA VAL A 60 -14.25 35.05 31.86
C VAL A 60 -15.09 36.17 31.26
N THR A 61 -16.40 36.01 31.37
CA THR A 61 -17.37 37.05 30.96
C THR A 61 -17.89 37.79 32.14
N ARG A 62 -18.03 39.11 32.03
CA ARG A 62 -18.59 40.01 33.00
C ARG A 62 -19.87 40.66 32.48
N PHE A 63 -20.99 40.39 33.09
CA PHE A 63 -22.30 40.81 32.60
C PHE A 63 -22.60 40.38 31.15
N GLY A 64 -21.98 39.27 30.69
CA GLY A 64 -22.15 38.76 29.34
C GLY A 64 -21.10 39.22 28.31
N GLU A 65 -20.27 40.22 28.64
CA GLU A 65 -19.17 40.68 27.79
C GLU A 65 -17.87 39.99 28.16
N VAL A 66 -17.06 39.63 27.17
CA VAL A 66 -15.74 39.00 27.38
C VAL A 66 -14.81 39.99 28.05
N HIS A 67 -14.42 39.70 29.31
CA HIS A 67 -13.54 40.54 30.07
C HIS A 67 -12.06 40.19 29.91
N HIS A 68 -11.72 38.90 30.06
CA HIS A 68 -10.36 38.40 29.86
C HIS A 68 -10.37 36.88 29.64
N VAL A 69 -9.26 36.36 29.13
CA VAL A 69 -9.03 34.92 28.93
C VAL A 69 -7.87 34.47 29.82
N GLU A 70 -8.12 33.50 30.65
CA GLU A 70 -7.08 32.84 31.44
C GLU A 70 -6.52 31.65 30.69
N THR A 71 -5.23 31.68 30.38
CA THR A 71 -4.53 30.62 29.66
C THR A 71 -3.63 29.76 30.55
N GLU A 72 -3.25 30.35 31.75
CA GLU A 72 -2.39 29.66 32.70
C GLU A 72 -3.18 28.75 33.62
N GLU A 73 -2.70 27.54 33.81
CA GLU A 73 -3.25 26.57 34.75
C GLU A 73 -3.11 26.99 36.20
N GLY A 74 -3.96 26.47 37.08
CA GLY A 74 -3.90 26.73 38.51
C GLY A 74 -5.22 27.25 39.10
N PHE A 75 -5.12 27.78 40.30
CA PHE A 75 -6.28 28.39 40.96
C PHE A 75 -6.43 29.86 40.54
N LYS A 76 -7.61 30.16 40.02
CA LYS A 76 -7.97 31.50 39.54
C LYS A 76 -9.16 32.00 40.31
N PHE A 77 -9.30 33.34 40.36
CA PHE A 77 -10.38 33.99 41.04
C PHE A 77 -11.29 34.75 40.09
N LYS A 78 -12.60 34.60 40.28
CA LYS A 78 -13.62 35.35 39.55
C LYS A 78 -14.53 36.04 40.57
N ILE A 79 -15.15 37.15 40.20
CA ILE A 79 -16.13 37.82 41.07
C ILE A 79 -17.42 37.00 41.02
N PRO A 80 -17.83 36.37 42.14
CA PRO A 80 -19.05 35.57 42.16
C PRO A 80 -20.27 36.42 41.78
N VAL A 81 -21.24 35.78 41.11
CA VAL A 81 -22.49 36.39 40.61
C VAL A 81 -22.33 37.29 39.38
N ILE A 82 -21.21 38.02 39.27
CA ILE A 82 -20.97 38.97 38.17
C ILE A 82 -20.20 38.30 37.00
N ASP A 83 -19.16 37.54 37.35
CA ASP A 83 -18.29 36.90 36.40
C ASP A 83 -18.72 35.44 36.17
N ASN A 84 -18.78 35.04 34.89
CA ASN A 84 -18.94 33.64 34.50
C ASN A 84 -17.67 33.17 33.80
N ALA A 85 -17.08 32.07 34.29
CA ALA A 85 -15.87 31.46 33.67
C ALA A 85 -16.28 30.20 32.90
N ILE A 86 -16.14 30.25 31.58
CA ILE A 86 -16.42 29.13 30.67
C ILE A 86 -15.08 28.48 30.33
N LYS A 87 -14.92 27.22 30.68
CA LYS A 87 -13.70 26.46 30.39
C LYS A 87 -13.81 25.78 29.07
N VAL A 88 -12.82 25.97 28.21
CA VAL A 88 -12.72 25.37 26.88
C VAL A 88 -11.45 24.54 26.82
N ASN A 89 -11.56 23.28 26.42
CA ASN A 89 -10.40 22.42 26.22
C ASN A 89 -9.77 22.74 24.87
N VAL A 90 -8.59 23.39 24.88
CA VAL A 90 -7.88 23.79 23.65
C VAL A 90 -6.88 22.74 23.15
N GLU A 91 -6.52 21.76 23.96
CA GLU A 91 -5.63 20.66 23.54
C GLU A 91 -6.39 19.48 22.97
N LYS A 92 -7.67 19.37 23.30
CA LYS A 92 -8.49 18.28 22.80
C LYS A 92 -8.58 18.33 21.27
N ARG A 93 -8.23 17.23 20.64
CA ARG A 93 -8.44 17.03 19.22
C ARG A 93 -9.86 16.58 18.97
N HIS A 94 -10.57 17.34 18.16
CA HIS A 94 -11.91 17.00 17.70
C HIS A 94 -11.79 16.33 16.34
N LYS A 95 -12.42 15.15 16.20
CA LYS A 95 -12.48 14.39 14.95
C LYS A 95 -13.85 14.58 14.35
N MET A 96 -13.92 14.94 13.09
CA MET A 96 -15.16 15.03 12.33
C MET A 96 -15.07 14.14 11.10
N GLU A 97 -16.08 13.33 10.92
CA GLU A 97 -16.25 12.43 9.77
C GLU A 97 -17.16 13.08 8.74
N TYR A 98 -16.78 12.97 7.46
CA TYR A 98 -17.51 13.51 6.33
C TYR A 98 -17.75 12.41 5.29
N GLY A 99 -18.99 12.33 4.78
CA GLY A 99 -19.42 11.28 3.84
C GLY A 99 -19.85 9.98 4.52
N TYR A 100 -19.47 9.76 5.75
CA TYR A 100 -19.88 8.62 6.57
C TYR A 100 -19.93 9.01 8.04
N ARG A 101 -20.46 8.13 8.88
CA ARG A 101 -20.45 8.27 10.35
C ARG A 101 -20.18 6.91 10.98
N THR A 102 -19.36 6.87 11.99
CA THR A 102 -19.18 5.71 12.84
C THR A 102 -20.44 5.52 13.67
N HIS A 103 -21.19 4.46 13.41
CA HIS A 103 -22.44 4.15 14.12
C HIS A 103 -22.19 3.39 15.41
N VAL A 104 -21.25 2.45 15.37
CA VAL A 104 -20.79 1.69 16.53
C VAL A 104 -19.27 1.72 16.52
N GLU A 105 -18.69 2.20 17.63
CA GLU A 105 -17.24 2.14 17.80
C GLU A 105 -16.78 0.69 17.90
N GLY A 106 -15.68 0.36 17.22
CA GLY A 106 -15.06 -0.94 17.31
C GLY A 106 -14.36 -1.13 18.65
N ASP A 107 -14.28 -2.37 19.11
CA ASP A 107 -13.49 -2.80 20.27
C ASP A 107 -12.51 -3.91 19.87
N GLU A 108 -11.79 -4.52 20.82
CA GLU A 108 -10.83 -5.59 20.55
C GLU A 108 -11.45 -6.82 19.88
N THR A 109 -12.77 -6.97 19.95
CA THR A 109 -13.51 -8.16 19.47
C THR A 109 -14.39 -7.86 18.27
N ARG A 110 -14.71 -6.60 18.02
CA ARG A 110 -15.67 -6.17 17.00
C ARG A 110 -15.12 -5.00 16.17
N ALA A 111 -15.20 -5.14 14.86
CA ALA A 111 -14.88 -4.04 13.94
C ALA A 111 -15.92 -2.89 14.07
N PRO A 112 -15.52 -1.63 13.85
CA PRO A 112 -16.45 -0.51 13.84
C PRO A 112 -17.48 -0.67 12.71
N GLU A 113 -18.70 -0.25 12.98
CA GLU A 113 -19.77 -0.24 12.00
C GLU A 113 -20.00 1.18 11.50
N TYR A 114 -19.97 1.36 10.18
CA TYR A 114 -20.12 2.64 9.52
C TYR A 114 -21.46 2.78 8.85
N LYS A 115 -21.99 4.00 8.81
CA LYS A 115 -23.16 4.36 8.02
C LYS A 115 -22.78 5.41 7.00
N ASP A 116 -22.98 5.09 5.73
CA ASP A 116 -22.65 5.97 4.61
C ASP A 116 -23.72 7.03 4.41
N TYR A 117 -23.27 8.25 4.08
CA TYR A 117 -24.09 9.38 3.72
C TYR A 117 -23.80 9.79 2.26
N ASN A 118 -24.28 9.00 1.32
CA ASN A 118 -23.96 9.10 -0.09
C ASN A 118 -24.23 10.49 -0.70
N LEU A 119 -25.26 11.22 -0.23
CA LEU A 119 -25.53 12.57 -0.71
C LEU A 119 -24.49 13.59 -0.23
N GLU A 120 -23.95 13.42 0.96
CA GLU A 120 -22.89 14.26 1.51
C GLU A 120 -21.55 13.95 0.82
N SER A 121 -21.23 12.67 0.59
CA SER A 121 -19.96 12.23 0.01
C SER A 121 -19.85 12.47 -1.49
N LEU A 122 -20.95 12.76 -2.19
CA LEU A 122 -21.00 12.91 -3.64
C LEU A 122 -20.33 14.20 -4.11
N VAL A 123 -19.26 14.08 -4.91
CA VAL A 123 -18.48 15.20 -5.45
C VAL A 123 -18.24 15.02 -6.95
N ILE A 124 -18.14 16.16 -7.66
CA ILE A 124 -17.81 16.19 -9.08
C ILE A 124 -16.30 16.37 -9.23
N VAL A 125 -15.67 15.55 -10.07
CA VAL A 125 -14.28 15.68 -10.51
C VAL A 125 -14.24 16.15 -11.96
N GLU A 126 -13.18 16.85 -12.36
CA GLU A 126 -13.00 17.41 -13.71
C GLU A 126 -14.21 18.26 -14.15
N ALA A 127 -14.70 19.16 -13.29
CA ALA A 127 -15.93 19.90 -13.54
C ALA A 127 -15.89 20.79 -14.81
N THR A 128 -14.74 21.03 -15.41
CA THR A 128 -14.53 21.92 -16.57
C THR A 128 -14.27 21.18 -17.88
N GLY A 129 -14.48 19.86 -17.97
CA GLY A 129 -14.19 19.07 -19.18
C GLY A 129 -15.34 18.16 -19.60
N ASP A 130 -15.18 17.55 -20.77
CA ASP A 130 -16.11 16.53 -21.29
C ASP A 130 -16.07 15.23 -20.48
N ASN A 131 -15.10 15.10 -19.56
CA ASN A 131 -14.85 13.91 -18.74
C ASN A 131 -15.35 14.05 -17.29
N SER A 132 -16.24 15.01 -17.03
CA SER A 132 -16.80 15.19 -15.68
C SER A 132 -17.36 13.88 -15.13
N SER A 133 -16.98 13.52 -13.93
CA SER A 133 -17.42 12.29 -13.27
C SER A 133 -17.87 12.58 -11.84
N LEU A 134 -18.74 11.71 -11.31
CA LEU A 134 -19.15 11.74 -9.93
C LEU A 134 -18.38 10.68 -9.16
N ILE A 135 -17.83 11.06 -8.01
CA ILE A 135 -17.20 10.15 -7.07
C ILE A 135 -17.80 10.32 -5.69
N LEU A 136 -17.69 9.27 -4.88
CA LEU A 136 -17.99 9.30 -3.46
C LEU A 136 -16.67 9.52 -2.71
N THR A 137 -16.59 10.60 -1.94
CA THR A 137 -15.41 10.96 -1.17
C THR A 137 -15.72 10.94 0.32
N GLU A 138 -14.99 10.16 1.06
CA GLU A 138 -15.08 10.04 2.52
C GLU A 138 -13.78 10.54 3.12
N LEU A 139 -13.89 11.44 4.08
CA LEU A 139 -12.72 12.00 4.73
C LEU A 139 -12.94 12.28 6.23
N ILE A 140 -11.83 12.39 6.91
CA ILE A 140 -11.76 12.76 8.32
C ILE A 140 -10.97 14.06 8.42
N ILE A 141 -11.49 14.98 9.21
CA ILE A 141 -10.72 16.13 9.66
C ILE A 141 -10.50 16.07 11.16
N THR A 142 -9.30 16.43 11.54
CA THR A 142 -8.93 16.61 12.93
C THR A 142 -8.62 18.07 13.15
N TYR A 143 -9.27 18.69 14.13
CA TYR A 143 -9.06 20.07 14.47
C TYR A 143 -8.98 20.27 15.98
N LYS A 144 -8.41 21.38 16.41
CA LYS A 144 -8.37 21.81 17.80
C LYS A 144 -8.85 23.26 17.92
N ILE A 145 -9.24 23.66 19.11
CA ILE A 145 -9.64 25.03 19.40
C ILE A 145 -8.35 25.83 19.61
N ASN A 146 -8.15 26.87 18.83
CA ASN A 146 -7.01 27.78 18.95
C ASN A 146 -7.35 29.08 19.68
N ASP A 147 -8.56 29.59 19.44
CA ASP A 147 -9.08 30.78 20.11
C ASP A 147 -10.42 30.48 20.77
N ALA A 148 -10.40 30.41 22.11
CA ALA A 148 -11.57 30.07 22.89
C ALA A 148 -12.68 31.15 22.85
N VAL A 149 -12.33 32.42 22.62
CA VAL A 149 -13.32 33.50 22.50
C VAL A 149 -14.09 33.38 21.20
N SER A 150 -13.37 33.30 20.10
CA SER A 150 -13.99 33.16 18.79
C SER A 150 -14.82 31.87 18.70
N TYR A 151 -14.33 30.78 19.29
CA TYR A 151 -15.05 29.49 19.34
C TYR A 151 -16.40 29.57 20.07
N LEU A 152 -16.45 30.34 21.19
CA LEU A 152 -17.65 30.40 22.03
C LEU A 152 -18.68 31.46 21.58
N PHE A 153 -18.22 32.54 20.92
CA PHE A 153 -19.07 33.73 20.76
C PHE A 153 -19.26 34.19 19.32
N ASN A 154 -18.40 33.76 18.39
CA ASN A 154 -18.53 34.20 16.98
C ASN A 154 -19.48 33.33 16.17
N VAL A 155 -19.58 32.03 16.51
CA VAL A 155 -20.36 31.06 15.75
C VAL A 155 -21.19 30.22 16.72
N ASP A 156 -22.47 30.07 16.43
CA ASP A 156 -23.41 29.33 17.29
C ASP A 156 -23.16 27.82 17.22
N ASP A 157 -23.03 27.27 15.99
CA ASP A 157 -22.68 25.88 15.72
C ASP A 157 -21.35 25.80 14.95
N VAL A 158 -20.27 25.63 15.70
CA VAL A 158 -18.93 25.53 15.10
C VAL A 158 -18.78 24.24 14.30
N GLU A 159 -19.31 23.09 14.80
CA GLU A 159 -19.21 21.82 14.11
C GLU A 159 -19.95 21.85 12.75
N GLY A 160 -21.17 22.35 12.74
CA GLY A 160 -21.94 22.55 11.49
C GLY A 160 -21.24 23.51 10.53
N THR A 161 -20.66 24.59 11.06
CA THR A 161 -19.91 25.56 10.24
C THR A 161 -18.66 24.96 9.64
N VAL A 162 -17.87 24.19 10.40
CA VAL A 162 -16.70 23.46 9.91
C VAL A 162 -17.10 22.47 8.83
N ARG A 163 -18.22 21.77 8.98
CA ARG A 163 -18.77 20.83 8.01
C ARG A 163 -19.14 21.51 6.70
N LEU A 164 -19.89 22.59 6.75
CA LEU A 164 -20.27 23.36 5.54
C LEU A 164 -19.06 23.99 4.86
N ALA A 165 -18.10 24.49 5.65
CA ALA A 165 -16.85 25.03 5.12
C ALA A 165 -16.06 23.95 4.39
N LEU A 166 -15.94 22.74 5.01
CA LEU A 166 -15.29 21.59 4.42
C LEU A 166 -15.97 21.15 3.13
N GLU A 167 -17.28 20.99 3.13
CA GLU A 167 -18.06 20.63 1.94
C GLU A 167 -17.77 21.57 0.77
N SER A 168 -17.80 22.86 1.01
CA SER A 168 -17.53 23.85 -0.02
C SER A 168 -16.08 23.81 -0.52
N VAL A 169 -15.09 23.64 0.36
CA VAL A 169 -13.66 23.54 -0.01
C VAL A 169 -13.37 22.22 -0.74
N LEU A 170 -13.96 21.13 -0.25
CA LEU A 170 -13.82 19.81 -0.88
C LEU A 170 -14.33 19.83 -2.32
N ARG A 171 -15.56 20.33 -2.52
CA ARG A 171 -16.16 20.45 -3.87
C ARG A 171 -15.33 21.31 -4.81
N ASP A 172 -14.84 22.46 -4.33
CA ASP A 172 -13.99 23.34 -5.13
C ASP A 172 -12.61 22.73 -5.45
N THR A 173 -12.03 22.02 -4.50
CA THR A 173 -10.72 21.39 -4.68
C THR A 173 -10.81 20.18 -5.61
N VAL A 174 -11.73 19.27 -5.34
CA VAL A 174 -11.88 18.03 -6.12
C VAL A 174 -12.30 18.32 -7.57
N ALA A 175 -13.15 19.34 -7.78
CA ALA A 175 -13.58 19.77 -9.13
C ALA A 175 -12.43 20.20 -10.04
N LYS A 176 -11.29 20.58 -9.49
CA LYS A 176 -10.08 21.03 -10.23
C LYS A 176 -9.11 19.89 -10.53
N HIS A 177 -9.31 18.71 -9.94
CA HIS A 177 -8.44 17.54 -10.13
C HIS A 177 -9.05 16.55 -11.10
N THR A 178 -8.20 15.76 -11.74
CA THR A 178 -8.66 14.66 -12.60
C THR A 178 -9.24 13.52 -11.77
N ARG A 179 -10.09 12.72 -12.38
CA ARG A 179 -10.65 11.53 -11.73
C ARG A 179 -9.57 10.60 -11.21
N ASP A 180 -8.52 10.36 -12.01
CA ASP A 180 -7.44 9.44 -11.64
C ASP A 180 -6.63 10.00 -10.47
N GLN A 181 -6.39 11.31 -10.42
CA GLN A 181 -5.79 11.97 -9.26
C GLN A 181 -6.66 11.81 -8.01
N ALA A 182 -7.97 12.03 -8.16
CA ALA A 182 -8.89 11.91 -7.03
C ALA A 182 -8.98 10.48 -6.47
N LEU A 183 -8.93 9.47 -7.33
CA LEU A 183 -9.03 8.06 -6.91
C LEU A 183 -7.70 7.50 -6.37
N LEU A 184 -6.57 7.86 -6.99
CA LEU A 184 -5.27 7.22 -6.73
C LEU A 184 -4.33 8.09 -5.87
N GLU A 185 -4.38 9.43 -6.04
CA GLU A 185 -3.45 10.36 -5.40
C GLU A 185 -4.12 11.17 -4.28
N LYS A 186 -4.74 10.49 -3.32
CA LYS A 186 -5.48 11.11 -2.20
C LYS A 186 -4.70 12.21 -1.48
N GLN A 187 -3.39 12.03 -1.31
CA GLN A 187 -2.52 12.99 -0.61
C GLN A 187 -2.45 14.37 -1.28
N VAL A 188 -2.58 14.42 -2.60
CA VAL A 188 -2.59 15.71 -3.35
C VAL A 188 -3.80 16.52 -2.94
N ILE A 189 -4.96 15.86 -2.84
CA ILE A 189 -6.22 16.48 -2.43
C ILE A 189 -6.16 16.90 -0.96
N ASP A 190 -5.70 16.03 -0.06
CA ASP A 190 -5.58 16.32 1.38
C ASP A 190 -4.71 17.55 1.63
N THR A 191 -3.56 17.62 0.92
CA THR A 191 -2.62 18.75 1.03
C THR A 191 -3.22 20.06 0.51
N ALA A 192 -4.09 20.01 -0.50
CA ALA A 192 -4.75 21.19 -1.05
C ALA A 192 -5.95 21.65 -0.20
N ILE A 193 -6.69 20.72 0.40
CA ILE A 193 -7.87 21.03 1.24
C ILE A 193 -7.46 21.73 2.53
N MET A 194 -6.43 21.27 3.23
CA MET A 194 -6.06 21.74 4.55
C MET A 194 -5.87 23.27 4.62
N PRO A 195 -5.01 23.93 3.80
CA PRO A 195 -4.83 25.38 3.83
C PRO A 195 -6.06 26.15 3.33
N ALA A 196 -6.80 25.61 2.38
CA ALA A 196 -8.00 26.23 1.87
C ALA A 196 -9.12 26.24 2.93
N LEU A 197 -9.29 25.13 3.65
CA LEU A 197 -10.23 25.01 4.76
C LEU A 197 -9.85 25.96 5.90
N GLN A 198 -8.57 25.96 6.30
CA GLN A 198 -8.11 26.88 7.37
C GLN A 198 -8.35 28.33 7.00
N LYS A 199 -8.07 28.74 5.76
CA LYS A 199 -8.33 30.10 5.30
C LYS A 199 -9.81 30.45 5.39
N LYS A 200 -10.70 29.54 5.03
CA LYS A 200 -12.14 29.74 5.09
C LYS A 200 -12.66 29.83 6.51
N LEU A 201 -12.20 28.96 7.41
CA LEU A 201 -12.55 28.96 8.84
C LEU A 201 -12.04 30.22 9.54
N ASN A 202 -10.86 30.71 9.18
CA ASN A 202 -10.36 32.00 9.67
C ASN A 202 -11.25 33.16 9.21
N GLY A 203 -11.74 33.11 7.97
CA GLY A 203 -12.68 34.13 7.44
C GLY A 203 -14.03 34.13 8.16
N TYR A 204 -14.46 33.01 8.71
CA TYR A 204 -15.66 32.90 9.54
C TYR A 204 -15.41 33.22 11.01
N GLY A 205 -14.16 33.35 11.42
CA GLY A 205 -13.78 33.63 12.80
C GLY A 205 -14.17 32.51 13.77
N THR A 206 -14.08 31.27 13.34
CA THR A 206 -14.49 30.10 14.15
C THR A 206 -13.57 29.77 15.33
N GLY A 207 -12.38 30.36 15.38
CA GLY A 207 -11.39 30.07 16.43
C GLY A 207 -10.78 28.66 16.38
N VAL A 208 -10.92 27.93 15.25
CA VAL A 208 -10.51 26.55 15.09
C VAL A 208 -9.22 26.46 14.27
N LEU A 209 -8.33 25.55 14.64
CA LEU A 209 -7.12 25.19 13.89
C LEU A 209 -7.26 23.77 13.36
N VAL A 210 -7.25 23.61 12.05
CA VAL A 210 -7.22 22.32 11.38
C VAL A 210 -5.83 21.71 11.55
N THR A 211 -5.76 20.52 12.15
CA THR A 211 -4.51 19.82 12.40
C THR A 211 -4.21 18.81 11.31
N GLU A 212 -5.23 18.13 10.80
CA GLU A 212 -5.09 17.06 9.82
C GLU A 212 -6.35 16.97 8.97
N VAL A 213 -6.16 16.71 7.69
CA VAL A 213 -7.20 16.30 6.74
C VAL A 213 -6.74 14.99 6.14
N LYS A 214 -7.59 13.99 6.14
CA LYS A 214 -7.26 12.66 5.62
C LYS A 214 -8.44 12.06 4.87
N THR A 215 -8.26 11.84 3.59
CA THR A 215 -9.21 11.09 2.77
C THR A 215 -9.14 9.61 3.10
N GLN A 216 -10.25 9.05 3.56
CA GLN A 216 -10.39 7.63 3.87
C GLN A 216 -10.58 6.83 2.60
N ASN A 217 -11.63 7.17 1.86
CA ASN A 217 -12.00 6.44 0.67
C ASN A 217 -12.49 7.38 -0.43
N ASN A 218 -12.10 7.06 -1.67
CA ASN A 218 -12.66 7.67 -2.87
C ASN A 218 -13.09 6.54 -3.79
N THR A 219 -14.37 6.46 -4.09
CA THR A 219 -14.93 5.40 -4.92
C THR A 219 -15.83 5.98 -6.00
N LEU A 220 -15.99 5.24 -7.07
CA LEU A 220 -17.01 5.53 -8.08
C LEU A 220 -18.39 5.15 -7.54
N LEU A 221 -19.44 5.73 -8.11
CA LEU A 221 -20.79 5.28 -7.81
C LEU A 221 -20.95 3.81 -8.22
N PRO A 222 -21.59 2.97 -7.37
CA PRO A 222 -21.77 1.55 -7.66
C PRO A 222 -22.39 1.26 -9.03
N SER A 223 -23.28 2.15 -9.50
CA SER A 223 -23.95 2.02 -10.79
C SER A 223 -23.01 2.15 -12.01
N VAL A 224 -21.88 2.79 -11.87
CA VAL A 224 -20.91 3.01 -12.98
C VAL A 224 -19.59 2.27 -12.77
N GLU A 225 -19.35 1.75 -11.59
CA GLU A 225 -18.10 1.09 -11.23
C GLU A 225 -17.81 -0.13 -12.11
N GLU A 226 -18.83 -0.92 -12.42
CA GLU A 226 -18.68 -2.11 -13.27
C GLU A 226 -18.30 -1.71 -14.71
N ALA A 227 -18.99 -0.73 -15.27
CA ALA A 227 -18.67 -0.24 -16.62
C ALA A 227 -17.25 0.36 -16.68
N TYR A 228 -16.85 1.09 -15.64
CA TYR A 228 -15.50 1.64 -15.54
C TYR A 228 -14.44 0.55 -15.46
N ARG A 229 -14.65 -0.50 -14.65
CA ARG A 229 -13.74 -1.66 -14.56
C ARG A 229 -13.56 -2.35 -15.91
N GLN A 230 -14.66 -2.51 -16.69
CA GLN A 230 -14.58 -3.12 -18.02
C GLN A 230 -13.76 -2.26 -18.99
N VAL A 231 -13.91 -0.93 -18.97
CA VAL A 231 -13.08 -0.03 -19.78
C VAL A 231 -11.61 -0.12 -19.39
N GLU A 232 -11.32 -0.09 -18.09
CA GLU A 232 -9.93 -0.18 -17.59
C GLU A 232 -9.30 -1.53 -17.94
N GLN A 233 -10.03 -2.63 -17.77
CA GLN A 233 -9.59 -3.96 -18.19
C GLN A 233 -9.32 -4.02 -19.69
N SER A 234 -10.18 -3.41 -20.51
CA SER A 234 -10.00 -3.35 -21.97
C SER A 234 -8.75 -2.55 -22.34
N ASN A 235 -8.47 -1.46 -21.65
CA ASN A 235 -7.25 -0.66 -21.83
C ASN A 235 -5.99 -1.46 -21.44
N GLN A 236 -6.02 -2.20 -20.34
CA GLN A 236 -4.93 -3.06 -19.90
C GLN A 236 -4.67 -4.18 -20.92
N ILE A 237 -5.73 -4.84 -21.42
CA ILE A 237 -5.61 -5.86 -22.48
C ILE A 237 -5.01 -5.25 -23.75
N LYS A 238 -5.48 -4.07 -24.18
CA LYS A 238 -4.92 -3.37 -25.34
C LYS A 238 -3.44 -3.07 -25.16
N ASN A 239 -3.03 -2.53 -24.01
CA ASN A 239 -1.63 -2.20 -23.73
C ASN A 239 -0.78 -3.47 -23.68
N SER A 240 -1.25 -4.53 -23.01
CA SER A 240 -0.58 -5.83 -22.98
C SER A 240 -0.36 -6.42 -24.38
N ARG A 241 -1.37 -6.35 -25.24
CA ARG A 241 -1.25 -6.81 -26.64
C ARG A 241 -0.24 -5.97 -27.43
N LEU A 242 -0.20 -4.66 -27.23
CA LEU A 242 0.79 -3.80 -27.88
C LEU A 242 2.21 -4.15 -27.43
N GLU A 243 2.42 -4.35 -26.13
CA GLU A 243 3.70 -4.75 -25.57
C GLU A 243 4.14 -6.13 -26.08
N GLN A 244 3.22 -7.09 -26.12
CA GLN A 244 3.47 -8.43 -26.66
C GLN A 244 3.85 -8.38 -28.14
N ALA A 245 3.14 -7.60 -28.95
CA ALA A 245 3.46 -7.42 -30.36
C ALA A 245 4.82 -6.75 -30.55
N GLN A 246 5.15 -5.78 -29.73
CA GLN A 246 6.44 -5.10 -29.75
C GLN A 246 7.59 -6.03 -29.32
N LYS A 247 7.37 -6.82 -28.28
CA LYS A 247 8.31 -7.87 -27.84
C LYS A 247 8.53 -8.92 -28.94
N TYR A 248 7.44 -9.39 -29.55
CA TYR A 248 7.51 -10.33 -30.66
C TYR A 248 8.33 -9.76 -31.83
N ARG A 249 8.03 -8.54 -32.27
CA ARG A 249 8.78 -7.85 -33.30
C ARG A 249 10.28 -7.73 -32.96
N ASN A 250 10.58 -7.32 -31.73
CA ASN A 250 11.95 -7.13 -31.28
C ASN A 250 12.73 -8.45 -31.10
N THR A 251 12.03 -9.57 -31.00
CA THR A 251 12.64 -10.91 -30.92
C THR A 251 12.78 -11.56 -32.27
N VAL A 252 11.73 -11.60 -33.06
CA VAL A 252 11.68 -12.35 -34.32
C VAL A 252 12.51 -11.70 -35.41
N ILE A 253 12.44 -10.39 -35.58
CA ILE A 253 13.19 -9.68 -36.63
C ILE A 253 14.71 -9.81 -36.43
N PRO A 254 15.29 -9.56 -35.24
CA PRO A 254 16.72 -9.75 -35.03
C PRO A 254 17.13 -11.22 -35.12
N ALA A 255 16.30 -12.17 -34.68
CA ALA A 255 16.58 -13.60 -34.81
C ALA A 255 16.66 -14.02 -36.27
N ALA A 256 15.68 -13.62 -37.09
CA ALA A 256 15.70 -13.90 -38.52
C ALA A 256 16.88 -13.25 -39.24
N ALA A 257 17.24 -12.02 -38.87
CA ALA A 257 18.42 -11.34 -39.41
C ALA A 257 19.73 -12.06 -39.03
N ALA A 258 19.82 -12.52 -37.77
CA ALA A 258 20.97 -13.29 -37.30
C ALA A 258 21.08 -14.64 -38.03
N GLU A 259 19.98 -15.35 -38.23
CA GLU A 259 19.93 -16.59 -38.99
C GLU A 259 20.34 -16.40 -40.47
N ALA A 260 19.79 -15.38 -41.11
CA ALA A 260 20.21 -15.01 -42.48
C ALA A 260 21.70 -14.71 -42.57
N THR A 261 22.24 -13.97 -41.61
CA THR A 261 23.68 -13.67 -41.53
C THR A 261 24.49 -14.95 -41.33
N ALA A 262 24.05 -15.84 -40.42
CA ALA A 262 24.74 -17.10 -40.15
C ALA A 262 24.80 -18.01 -41.42
N VAL A 263 23.70 -18.08 -42.19
CA VAL A 263 23.67 -18.81 -43.46
C VAL A 263 24.66 -18.21 -44.47
N ILE A 264 24.70 -16.90 -44.62
CA ILE A 264 25.63 -16.21 -45.52
C ILE A 264 27.10 -16.45 -45.12
N GLU A 265 27.41 -16.33 -43.84
CA GLU A 265 28.78 -16.56 -43.33
C GLU A 265 29.19 -18.05 -43.46
N SER A 266 28.26 -18.97 -43.21
CA SER A 266 28.46 -20.41 -43.44
C SER A 266 28.78 -20.70 -44.89
N ALA A 267 28.04 -20.10 -45.83
CA ALA A 267 28.33 -20.25 -47.28
C ALA A 267 29.67 -19.65 -47.68
N LYS A 268 30.03 -18.50 -47.13
CA LYS A 268 31.36 -17.90 -47.38
C LYS A 268 32.49 -18.76 -46.81
N SER A 269 32.31 -19.30 -45.60
CA SER A 269 33.29 -20.24 -45.02
C SER A 269 33.44 -21.50 -45.83
N TYR A 270 32.32 -22.11 -46.29
CA TYR A 270 32.33 -23.25 -47.15
C TYR A 270 33.11 -22.97 -48.46
N LYS A 271 32.80 -21.85 -49.13
CA LYS A 271 33.53 -21.41 -50.33
C LYS A 271 35.04 -21.25 -50.07
N ALA A 272 35.41 -20.63 -48.95
CA ALA A 272 36.82 -20.43 -48.59
C ALA A 272 37.53 -21.79 -48.36
N ASN A 273 36.86 -22.72 -47.65
CA ASN A 273 37.38 -24.05 -47.38
C ASN A 273 37.58 -24.85 -48.68
N VAL A 274 36.58 -24.85 -49.56
CA VAL A 274 36.67 -25.56 -50.86
C VAL A 274 37.83 -25.01 -51.70
N LEU A 275 37.97 -23.69 -51.79
CA LEU A 275 39.06 -23.06 -52.51
C LEU A 275 40.44 -23.34 -51.87
N ALA A 276 40.51 -23.34 -50.54
CA ALA A 276 41.74 -23.65 -49.80
C ALA A 276 42.16 -25.11 -50.02
N ASN A 277 41.20 -26.05 -49.94
CA ASN A 277 41.44 -27.45 -50.19
C ASN A 277 41.90 -27.70 -51.62
N ALA A 278 41.19 -27.11 -52.59
CA ALA A 278 41.59 -27.28 -54.03
C ALA A 278 43.00 -26.67 -54.27
N ARG A 279 43.36 -25.55 -53.73
CA ARG A 279 44.68 -24.97 -53.80
C ARG A 279 45.75 -25.85 -53.16
N SER A 280 45.42 -26.43 -52.00
CA SER A 280 46.31 -27.36 -51.30
C SER A 280 46.55 -28.58 -52.07
N GLU A 281 45.51 -29.20 -52.70
CA GLU A 281 45.65 -30.38 -53.62
C GLU A 281 46.51 -30.05 -54.81
N VAL A 282 46.27 -28.90 -55.45
CA VAL A 282 47.12 -28.46 -56.58
C VAL A 282 48.57 -28.23 -56.18
N ALA A 283 48.81 -27.65 -55.03
CA ALA A 283 50.14 -27.43 -54.50
C ALA A 283 50.86 -28.75 -54.19
N GLN A 284 50.17 -29.71 -53.57
CA GLN A 284 50.65 -31.02 -53.26
C GLN A 284 51.00 -31.78 -54.59
N PHE A 285 50.06 -31.72 -55.54
CA PHE A 285 50.32 -32.32 -56.87
C PHE A 285 51.56 -31.71 -57.53
N ASN A 286 51.65 -30.39 -57.54
CA ASN A 286 52.82 -29.74 -58.19
C ASN A 286 54.14 -30.09 -57.48
N ALA A 287 54.16 -30.16 -56.14
CA ALA A 287 55.31 -30.60 -55.40
C ALA A 287 55.71 -32.03 -55.73
N LEU A 288 54.75 -32.95 -55.70
CA LEU A 288 54.97 -34.32 -56.06
C LEU A 288 55.42 -34.46 -57.51
N TYR A 289 54.82 -33.71 -58.41
CA TYR A 289 55.19 -33.71 -59.82
C TYR A 289 56.60 -33.19 -60.07
N SER A 290 57.03 -32.18 -59.35
CA SER A 290 58.43 -31.66 -59.43
C SER A 290 59.45 -32.68 -58.93
N GLU A 291 59.18 -33.47 -57.93
CA GLU A 291 60.02 -34.59 -57.49
C GLU A 291 59.99 -35.74 -58.40
N TYR A 292 58.82 -36.05 -58.97
CA TYR A 292 58.70 -37.14 -60.03
C TYR A 292 59.53 -36.88 -61.27
N ILE A 293 59.63 -35.63 -61.70
CA ILE A 293 60.46 -35.32 -62.91
C ILE A 293 61.93 -35.60 -62.61
N ILE A 294 62.40 -35.47 -61.38
CA ILE A 294 63.81 -35.66 -61.00
C ILE A 294 64.14 -37.18 -60.89
N ASN A 295 63.26 -37.93 -60.16
CA ASN A 295 63.50 -39.36 -59.90
C ASN A 295 62.17 -40.17 -59.98
N PRO A 296 61.69 -40.55 -61.18
CA PRO A 296 60.37 -41.15 -61.35
C PRO A 296 60.16 -42.49 -60.64
N ASP A 297 61.17 -43.30 -60.54
CA ASP A 297 61.05 -44.68 -60.02
C ASP A 297 60.98 -44.66 -58.45
N ILE A 298 61.75 -43.81 -57.84
CA ILE A 298 61.75 -43.65 -56.34
C ILE A 298 60.40 -43.07 -55.87
N VAL A 299 59.87 -42.09 -56.60
CA VAL A 299 58.61 -41.41 -56.19
C VAL A 299 57.42 -42.38 -56.43
N LYS A 300 57.44 -43.20 -57.48
CA LYS A 300 56.40 -44.21 -57.65
C LYS A 300 56.37 -45.21 -56.51
N GLU A 301 57.54 -45.70 -56.13
CA GLU A 301 57.65 -46.69 -55.04
C GLU A 301 57.24 -46.14 -53.72
N GLN A 302 57.66 -44.92 -53.40
CA GLN A 302 57.25 -44.22 -52.19
C GLN A 302 55.72 -44.01 -52.14
N TYR A 303 55.15 -43.46 -53.19
CA TYR A 303 53.72 -43.21 -53.30
C TYR A 303 52.87 -44.50 -53.21
N TYR A 304 53.36 -45.57 -53.79
CA TYR A 304 52.75 -46.89 -53.68
C TYR A 304 52.77 -47.41 -52.25
N ILE A 305 53.88 -47.28 -51.54
CA ILE A 305 54.00 -47.65 -50.12
C ILE A 305 53.10 -46.80 -49.24
N GLU A 306 53.08 -45.45 -49.39
CA GLU A 306 52.21 -44.56 -48.61
C GLU A 306 50.73 -44.89 -48.85
N THR A 307 50.31 -45.05 -50.05
CA THR A 307 48.93 -45.43 -50.40
C THR A 307 48.53 -46.78 -49.81
N MET A 308 49.46 -47.72 -49.80
CA MET A 308 49.24 -49.05 -49.19
C MET A 308 49.16 -48.96 -47.67
N ILE A 309 49.98 -48.17 -47.08
CA ILE A 309 49.91 -47.92 -45.60
C ILE A 309 48.57 -47.28 -45.25
N GLU A 310 48.11 -46.27 -45.97
CA GLU A 310 46.83 -45.62 -45.78
C GLU A 310 45.64 -46.58 -45.95
N PHE A 311 45.72 -47.39 -47.00
CA PHE A 311 44.75 -48.45 -47.28
C PHE A 311 44.67 -49.48 -46.13
N LEU A 312 45.86 -49.91 -45.63
CA LEU A 312 45.95 -50.84 -44.50
C LEU A 312 45.45 -50.23 -43.17
N LYS A 313 45.60 -48.88 -42.94
CA LYS A 313 45.09 -48.20 -41.76
C LYS A 313 43.58 -48.02 -41.76
N ASN A 314 43.02 -47.81 -42.95
CA ASN A 314 41.58 -47.45 -43.06
C ASN A 314 40.69 -48.73 -43.32
N ASN A 315 41.29 -49.91 -43.45
CA ASN A 315 40.55 -51.12 -43.63
C ASN A 315 40.99 -52.20 -42.61
N ASN A 316 40.05 -52.89 -42.04
CA ASN A 316 40.32 -54.04 -41.17
C ASN A 316 40.72 -55.23 -42.08
N ILE A 317 42.02 -55.60 -42.08
CA ILE A 317 42.57 -56.65 -42.90
C ILE A 317 42.82 -57.89 -42.05
N VAL A 318 42.24 -58.97 -42.44
CA VAL A 318 42.50 -60.29 -41.86
C VAL A 318 43.51 -61.01 -42.72
N ILE A 319 44.74 -61.28 -42.24
CA ILE A 319 45.75 -62.03 -42.92
C ILE A 319 45.57 -63.48 -42.53
N ASP A 320 45.15 -64.32 -43.44
CA ASP A 320 45.10 -65.79 -43.32
C ASP A 320 46.50 -66.38 -43.60
N GLY A 321 47.16 -66.85 -42.50
CA GLY A 321 48.51 -67.38 -42.53
C GLY A 321 48.60 -68.84 -42.92
N THR A 322 47.59 -69.46 -43.54
CA THR A 322 47.64 -70.86 -44.07
C THR A 322 48.46 -70.93 -45.32
N SER A 323 49.57 -71.65 -45.26
CA SER A 323 50.50 -71.98 -46.36
C SER A 323 49.85 -72.88 -47.39
N GLY A 324 49.19 -72.29 -48.41
CA GLY A 324 48.63 -73.03 -49.54
C GLY A 324 48.09 -72.00 -50.55
N GLU A 325 48.62 -72.12 -51.76
CA GLU A 325 48.38 -71.32 -52.99
C GLU A 325 47.26 -70.28 -52.89
N GLY A 326 47.67 -69.04 -52.82
CA GLY A 326 47.01 -67.75 -52.62
C GLY A 326 45.64 -67.49 -53.20
N ILE A 327 44.64 -67.45 -52.38
CA ILE A 327 43.45 -66.59 -52.56
C ILE A 327 43.36 -65.73 -51.39
N TYR A 328 43.74 -64.46 -51.53
CA TYR A 328 43.49 -63.45 -50.51
C TYR A 328 42.01 -63.09 -50.47
N LYS A 329 41.28 -63.49 -49.42
CA LYS A 329 39.89 -63.11 -49.21
C LYS A 329 39.86 -61.83 -48.33
N PHE A 330 39.48 -60.74 -48.94
CA PHE A 330 39.21 -59.51 -48.18
C PHE A 330 37.80 -59.56 -47.58
N TYR A 331 37.71 -59.62 -46.27
CA TYR A 331 36.44 -59.44 -45.55
C TYR A 331 36.34 -57.98 -45.08
N ASN A 332 35.39 -57.24 -45.66
CA ASN A 332 35.01 -55.94 -45.14
C ASN A 332 34.20 -56.20 -43.89
N MET A 333 34.85 -56.17 -42.77
CA MET A 333 34.19 -56.15 -41.46
C MET A 333 33.89 -54.67 -41.04
N THR A 334 33.09 -54.01 -41.84
CA THR A 334 32.30 -52.91 -41.30
C THR A 334 31.21 -53.57 -40.46
N GLU A 335 31.52 -53.82 -39.23
CA GLU A 335 30.45 -54.04 -38.23
C GLU A 335 29.44 -52.93 -38.38
N ASP A 336 28.23 -53.36 -38.72
CA ASP A 336 27.03 -52.54 -38.56
C ASP A 336 27.08 -51.87 -37.19
N ASN A 337 27.45 -50.59 -37.14
CA ASN A 337 27.34 -49.76 -35.94
C ASN A 337 25.86 -49.58 -35.70
N SER A 338 25.20 -50.66 -35.22
CA SER A 338 23.85 -50.63 -34.75
C SER A 338 23.79 -49.53 -33.67
N ILE A 339 23.09 -48.47 -33.98
CA ILE A 339 22.74 -47.43 -33.02
C ILE A 339 22.26 -48.13 -31.74
N PRO A 340 22.88 -47.89 -30.58
CA PRO A 340 22.45 -48.54 -29.33
C PRO A 340 20.94 -48.41 -29.18
N GLU A 341 20.23 -49.46 -28.77
CA GLU A 341 18.79 -49.49 -28.59
C GLU A 341 18.28 -48.31 -27.74
N GLU A 342 19.06 -47.87 -26.77
CA GLU A 342 18.78 -46.70 -25.93
C GLU A 342 18.72 -45.36 -26.68
N THR A 343 19.44 -45.28 -27.82
CA THR A 343 19.41 -44.09 -28.68
C THR A 343 18.24 -44.14 -29.66
N LYS A 344 17.82 -45.33 -30.07
CA LYS A 344 16.61 -45.52 -30.91
C LYS A 344 15.35 -45.18 -30.13
N GLU A 345 15.28 -45.58 -28.84
CA GLU A 345 14.16 -45.24 -27.96
C GLU A 345 14.05 -43.72 -27.70
N LYS A 346 15.15 -43.02 -27.43
CA LYS A 346 15.18 -41.55 -27.25
C LYS A 346 14.80 -40.78 -28.51
N ILE A 347 15.10 -41.30 -29.71
CA ILE A 347 14.71 -40.69 -30.97
C ILE A 347 13.21 -40.91 -31.22
N ALA A 348 12.71 -42.13 -30.95
CA ALA A 348 11.29 -42.45 -31.11
C ALA A 348 10.40 -41.61 -30.14
N GLU A 349 10.82 -41.48 -28.89
CA GLU A 349 10.12 -40.66 -27.89
C GLU A 349 10.06 -39.17 -28.28
N LYS A 350 11.13 -38.66 -28.88
CA LYS A 350 11.20 -37.26 -29.32
C LYS A 350 10.33 -37.00 -30.56
N ILE A 351 10.17 -37.97 -31.44
CA ILE A 351 9.29 -37.88 -32.63
C ILE A 351 7.83 -37.89 -32.19
N VAL A 352 7.44 -38.78 -31.27
CA VAL A 352 6.06 -38.88 -30.74
C VAL A 352 5.65 -37.62 -29.95
N THR A 353 6.59 -36.98 -29.24
CA THR A 353 6.32 -35.71 -28.56
C THR A 353 6.17 -34.54 -29.53
N THR A 354 6.84 -34.56 -30.65
CA THR A 354 6.74 -33.49 -31.65
C THR A 354 5.43 -33.58 -32.43
N GLU A 355 4.98 -34.80 -32.79
CA GLU A 355 3.67 -35.00 -33.45
C GLU A 355 2.50 -34.63 -32.58
N LYS A 356 2.54 -34.88 -31.24
CA LYS A 356 1.49 -34.45 -30.30
C LYS A 356 1.38 -32.94 -30.15
N VAL A 357 2.48 -32.21 -30.28
CA VAL A 357 2.50 -30.73 -30.18
C VAL A 357 1.99 -30.09 -31.49
N GLU A 358 2.11 -30.76 -32.63
CA GLU A 358 1.55 -30.29 -33.91
C GLU A 358 0.03 -30.56 -34.00
N GLU A 359 -0.45 -31.71 -33.51
CA GLU A 359 -1.90 -32.01 -33.48
C GLU A 359 -2.71 -31.11 -32.51
N GLU A 360 -2.08 -30.61 -31.44
CA GLU A 360 -2.72 -29.65 -30.49
C GLU A 360 -2.81 -28.22 -31.06
N LYS A 361 -1.95 -27.89 -32.04
CA LYS A 361 -1.95 -26.56 -32.68
C LYS A 361 -2.92 -26.42 -33.84
N ASP A 362 -3.36 -27.51 -34.42
CA ASP A 362 -4.37 -27.49 -35.51
C ASP A 362 -5.81 -27.57 -35.00
N ASN A 363 -6.03 -27.70 -33.68
CA ASN A 363 -7.35 -27.79 -33.05
C ASN A 363 -7.72 -26.56 -32.17
N GLU A 364 -6.92 -25.48 -32.17
CA GLU A 364 -7.29 -24.16 -31.58
C GLU A 364 -7.44 -23.10 -32.70
#